data_c60607d850dc95b42c6a6d4eacd0efd1
#
_entry.id   c60607d850dc95b42c6a6d4eacd0efd1
#
_cell.length_a   1.000
_cell.length_b   1.000
_cell.length_c   1.000
_cell.angle_alpha   90.00
_cell.angle_beta   90.00
_cell.angle_gamma   90.00
#
_symmetry.space_group_name_H-M   'P 1'
#
loop_
_entity.id
_entity.type
_entity.pdbx_description
1 polymer ?
#
loop_
_entity_poly.entity_id
_entity_poly.type
_entity_poly.pdbx_seq_one_letter_code
_entity_poly.pdbx_strand_id
1 'polypeptide(L)'
;MKEIASFQEPVKNRTLSLCLLDVKEIEIPHFQRDLSETLKERLKTAIEKLGFLVPIIVVQREGKFYVIDGQHRFFALRELGVDEILAIVVDEELYHYFLELNTEKPPNVKEKSKQAYRLYMELFKENDSQLEEDLIDYFEKPEYITLGFTIEEFEPKFSASFYEGFVSKIDKFLRLYLSSAVEERRNRAKALFELNSLVNEKYAEFGWDNALMKGEIIRKAVQKAYGMRVRVIPDDFYTAIEKVKSACESLSPEDFENGLSLE
;
A
#
# COMPACT_ATOMS: atom_id res chain seq x y z
N MET A 1 18.84 -25.88 1.54
CA MET A 1 19.19 -24.94 2.63
C MET A 1 20.43 -25.44 3.37
N LYS A 2 21.41 -24.56 3.59
CA LYS A 2 22.61 -24.81 4.41
C LYS A 2 22.69 -23.74 5.49
N GLU A 3 22.45 -24.13 6.76
CA GLU A 3 22.59 -23.22 7.88
C GLU A 3 24.07 -22.93 8.17
N ILE A 4 24.40 -21.65 8.35
CA ILE A 4 25.75 -21.16 8.67
C ILE A 4 25.83 -20.84 10.17
N ALA A 5 24.82 -20.18 10.70
CA ALA A 5 24.75 -19.78 12.10
C ALA A 5 23.29 -19.63 12.55
N SER A 6 23.05 -19.87 13.83
CA SER A 6 21.78 -19.59 14.48
C SER A 6 22.04 -18.75 15.73
N PHE A 7 21.22 -17.75 15.99
CA PHE A 7 21.36 -16.83 17.11
C PHE A 7 19.99 -16.26 17.53
N GLN A 8 19.93 -15.74 18.76
CA GLN A 8 18.74 -15.06 19.26
C GLN A 8 18.89 -13.56 19.08
N GLU A 9 17.90 -12.90 18.48
CA GLU A 9 17.87 -11.44 18.44
C GLU A 9 17.52 -10.86 19.83
N PRO A 10 18.06 -9.65 20.17
CA PRO A 10 18.10 -9.19 21.55
C PRO A 10 16.78 -8.58 22.07
N VAL A 11 15.75 -8.35 21.23
CA VAL A 11 14.52 -7.64 21.63
C VAL A 11 13.42 -8.58 22.04
N LYS A 12 13.11 -9.55 21.20
CA LYS A 12 12.05 -10.54 21.39
C LYS A 12 12.60 -11.95 21.69
N ASN A 13 13.93 -12.11 21.67
CA ASN A 13 14.62 -13.39 21.79
C ASN A 13 14.17 -14.44 20.75
N ARG A 14 13.78 -13.99 19.55
CA ARG A 14 13.45 -14.88 18.43
C ARG A 14 14.72 -15.51 17.90
N THR A 15 14.62 -16.78 17.52
CA THR A 15 15.73 -17.47 16.86
C THR A 15 15.81 -17.05 15.40
N LEU A 16 16.96 -16.56 14.98
CA LEU A 16 17.25 -16.22 13.59
C LEU A 16 18.31 -17.20 13.06
N SER A 17 18.10 -17.73 11.86
CA SER A 17 19.07 -18.61 11.19
C SER A 17 19.65 -17.92 9.96
N LEU A 18 20.97 -17.76 9.93
CA LEU A 18 21.70 -17.31 8.74
C LEU A 18 21.99 -18.53 7.86
N CYS A 19 21.45 -18.53 6.64
CA CYS A 19 21.49 -19.66 5.73
C CYS A 19 21.96 -19.28 4.34
N LEU A 20 22.56 -20.24 3.61
CA LEU A 20 22.64 -20.23 2.15
C LEU A 20 21.45 -21.03 1.60
N LEU A 21 20.66 -20.38 0.74
CA LEU A 21 19.47 -20.94 0.11
C LEU A 21 19.66 -21.03 -1.39
N ASP A 22 19.20 -22.11 -2.00
CA ASP A 22 19.11 -22.22 -3.46
C ASP A 22 18.13 -21.17 -3.99
N VAL A 23 18.53 -20.39 -4.98
CA VAL A 23 17.72 -19.35 -5.62
C VAL A 23 16.38 -19.89 -6.11
N LYS A 24 16.32 -21.16 -6.52
CA LYS A 24 15.10 -21.82 -7.04
C LYS A 24 14.07 -22.13 -5.97
N GLU A 25 14.49 -22.20 -4.70
CA GLU A 25 13.59 -22.44 -3.55
C GLU A 25 12.99 -21.14 -3.00
N ILE A 26 13.39 -19.97 -3.54
CA ILE A 26 12.99 -18.65 -3.05
C ILE A 26 11.92 -18.05 -3.97
N GLU A 27 10.83 -17.63 -3.36
CA GLU A 27 9.71 -16.95 -4.03
C GLU A 27 9.46 -15.55 -3.46
N ILE A 28 8.76 -14.73 -4.24
CA ILE A 28 8.30 -13.41 -3.81
C ILE A 28 6.81 -13.51 -3.51
N PRO A 29 6.34 -13.11 -2.32
CA PRO A 29 4.92 -13.03 -2.01
C PRO A 29 4.17 -12.10 -2.97
N HIS A 30 2.92 -12.43 -3.28
CA HIS A 30 2.09 -11.66 -4.21
C HIS A 30 1.79 -10.23 -3.74
N PHE A 31 1.83 -9.99 -2.43
CA PHE A 31 1.57 -8.69 -1.82
C PHE A 31 2.79 -7.76 -1.80
N GLN A 32 3.98 -8.23 -2.23
CA GLN A 32 5.15 -7.35 -2.34
C GLN A 32 4.90 -6.20 -3.33
N ARG A 33 5.58 -5.07 -3.08
CA ARG A 33 5.51 -3.90 -3.96
C ARG A 33 6.07 -4.20 -5.35
N ASP A 34 5.67 -3.39 -6.33
CA ASP A 34 6.19 -3.49 -7.68
C ASP A 34 7.71 -3.28 -7.70
N LEU A 35 8.41 -4.05 -8.52
CA LEU A 35 9.86 -3.98 -8.67
C LEU A 35 10.27 -2.66 -9.32
N SER A 36 11.23 -1.96 -8.71
CA SER A 36 11.86 -0.79 -9.32
C SER A 36 13.10 -1.24 -10.12
N GLU A 37 13.00 -1.23 -11.45
CA GLU A 37 14.11 -1.61 -12.33
C GLU A 37 15.36 -0.76 -12.07
N THR A 38 15.19 0.56 -11.86
CA THR A 38 16.31 1.46 -11.55
C THR A 38 17.02 1.09 -10.26
N LEU A 39 16.29 0.72 -9.23
CA LEU A 39 16.89 0.31 -7.94
C LEU A 39 17.56 -1.06 -8.07
N LYS A 40 16.95 -1.99 -8.78
CA LYS A 40 17.51 -3.31 -9.07
C LYS A 40 18.87 -3.20 -9.79
N GLU A 41 18.94 -2.40 -10.87
CA GLU A 41 20.19 -2.20 -11.62
C GLU A 41 21.30 -1.55 -10.79
N ARG A 42 20.96 -0.55 -9.94
CA ARG A 42 21.91 0.05 -8.99
C ARG A 42 22.46 -0.97 -7.99
N LEU A 43 21.59 -1.80 -7.44
CA LEU A 43 21.99 -2.85 -6.50
C LEU A 43 22.83 -3.92 -7.18
N LYS A 44 22.49 -4.34 -8.40
CA LYS A 44 23.27 -5.26 -9.21
C LYS A 44 24.70 -4.75 -9.39
N THR A 45 24.88 -3.53 -9.86
CA THR A 45 26.21 -2.89 -10.02
C THR A 45 26.96 -2.82 -8.67
N ALA A 46 26.28 -2.50 -7.59
CA ALA A 46 26.92 -2.45 -6.27
C ALA A 46 27.35 -3.84 -5.80
N ILE A 47 26.52 -4.86 -6.00
CA ILE A 47 26.81 -6.25 -5.62
C ILE A 47 27.99 -6.79 -6.46
N GLU A 48 28.02 -6.53 -7.78
CA GLU A 48 29.17 -6.90 -8.64
C GLU A 48 30.49 -6.31 -8.14
N LYS A 49 30.45 -5.07 -7.67
CA LYS A 49 31.65 -4.34 -7.25
C LYS A 49 32.10 -4.70 -5.83
N LEU A 50 31.18 -4.86 -4.89
CA LEU A 50 31.45 -4.96 -3.46
C LEU A 50 31.21 -6.36 -2.89
N GLY A 51 30.56 -7.23 -3.63
CA GLY A 51 30.02 -8.50 -3.13
C GLY A 51 28.65 -8.34 -2.45
N PHE A 52 28.03 -9.46 -2.13
CA PHE A 52 26.73 -9.49 -1.47
C PHE A 52 26.91 -9.43 0.05
N LEU A 53 26.83 -8.26 0.64
CA LEU A 53 27.17 -7.98 2.06
C LEU A 53 25.93 -7.96 2.97
N VAL A 54 24.72 -7.71 2.44
CA VAL A 54 23.50 -7.55 3.23
C VAL A 54 22.53 -8.66 2.86
N PRO A 55 22.32 -9.67 3.73
CA PRO A 55 21.41 -10.78 3.46
C PRO A 55 19.99 -10.32 3.17
N ILE A 56 19.25 -11.13 2.41
CA ILE A 56 17.79 -10.98 2.32
C ILE A 56 17.15 -11.59 3.58
N ILE A 57 15.90 -11.19 3.89
CA ILE A 57 15.13 -11.80 4.98
C ILE A 57 14.01 -12.64 4.37
N VAL A 58 13.89 -13.88 4.82
CA VAL A 58 12.89 -14.82 4.32
C VAL A 58 12.16 -15.54 5.45
N VAL A 59 10.94 -15.96 5.19
CA VAL A 59 10.22 -16.93 6.00
C VAL A 59 10.13 -18.26 5.25
N GLN A 60 10.16 -19.37 5.98
CA GLN A 60 9.87 -20.68 5.42
C GLN A 60 8.40 -21.02 5.63
N ARG A 61 7.70 -21.30 4.53
CA ARG A 61 6.29 -21.67 4.54
C ARG A 61 6.02 -22.70 3.45
N GLU A 62 5.30 -23.77 3.78
CA GLU A 62 4.92 -24.82 2.83
C GLU A 62 6.10 -25.43 2.03
N GLY A 63 7.26 -25.50 2.67
CA GLY A 63 8.49 -26.07 2.07
C GLY A 63 9.23 -25.12 1.12
N LYS A 64 8.81 -23.87 0.98
CA LYS A 64 9.43 -22.81 0.20
C LYS A 64 9.91 -21.66 1.09
N PHE A 65 10.75 -20.78 0.53
CA PHE A 65 11.22 -19.58 1.19
C PHE A 65 10.62 -18.35 0.54
N TYR A 66 9.95 -17.50 1.31
CA TYR A 66 9.33 -16.28 0.82
C TYR A 66 10.11 -15.06 1.29
N VAL A 67 10.51 -14.21 0.35
CA VAL A 67 11.25 -12.97 0.66
C VAL A 67 10.31 -11.96 1.33
N ILE A 68 10.62 -11.57 2.56
CA ILE A 68 9.88 -10.52 3.28
C ILE A 68 10.63 -9.18 3.28
N ASP A 69 11.97 -9.21 3.13
CA ASP A 69 12.77 -8.00 2.85
C ASP A 69 13.91 -8.32 1.89
N GLY A 70 14.23 -7.34 1.01
CA GLY A 70 15.33 -7.43 0.06
C GLY A 70 14.96 -7.97 -1.32
N GLN A 71 13.70 -7.84 -1.78
CA GLN A 71 13.29 -8.32 -3.10
C GLN A 71 14.16 -7.76 -4.24
N HIS A 72 14.54 -6.47 -4.21
CA HIS A 72 15.41 -5.89 -5.25
C HIS A 72 16.80 -6.53 -5.24
N ARG A 73 17.34 -6.86 -4.05
CA ARG A 73 18.60 -7.61 -3.88
C ARG A 73 18.48 -9.02 -4.44
N PHE A 74 17.36 -9.69 -4.15
CA PHE A 74 17.07 -11.02 -4.69
C PHE A 74 17.05 -11.04 -6.23
N PHE A 75 16.32 -10.10 -6.85
CA PHE A 75 16.26 -10.03 -8.32
C PHE A 75 17.61 -9.66 -8.94
N ALA A 76 18.37 -8.74 -8.32
CA ALA A 76 19.72 -8.40 -8.76
C ALA A 76 20.65 -9.62 -8.75
N LEU A 77 20.63 -10.41 -7.67
CA LEU A 77 21.43 -11.63 -7.54
C LEU A 77 21.01 -12.71 -8.56
N ARG A 78 19.70 -12.86 -8.78
CA ARG A 78 19.19 -13.80 -9.78
C ARG A 78 19.63 -13.45 -11.20
N GLU A 79 19.70 -12.16 -11.54
CA GLU A 79 20.24 -11.70 -12.83
C GLU A 79 21.76 -11.86 -12.95
N LEU A 80 22.47 -11.83 -11.81
CA LEU A 80 23.90 -12.14 -11.76
C LEU A 80 24.21 -13.63 -11.91
N GLY A 81 23.16 -14.47 -11.93
CA GLY A 81 23.29 -15.92 -12.16
C GLY A 81 23.89 -16.68 -10.97
N VAL A 82 23.73 -16.19 -9.75
CA VAL A 82 24.18 -16.92 -8.57
C VAL A 82 23.23 -18.10 -8.26
N ASP A 83 23.79 -19.23 -7.82
CA ASP A 83 23.02 -20.41 -7.47
C ASP A 83 22.48 -20.38 -6.04
N GLU A 84 23.21 -19.74 -5.12
CA GLU A 84 22.86 -19.66 -3.71
C GLU A 84 22.85 -18.20 -3.22
N ILE A 85 21.93 -17.89 -2.32
CA ILE A 85 21.75 -16.55 -1.72
C ILE A 85 21.86 -16.64 -0.20
N LEU A 86 22.64 -15.72 0.39
CA LEU A 86 22.70 -15.56 1.82
C LEU A 86 21.40 -14.92 2.33
N ALA A 87 20.72 -15.60 3.25
CA ALA A 87 19.44 -15.17 3.79
C ALA A 87 19.38 -15.34 5.32
N ILE A 88 18.64 -14.47 5.97
CA ILE A 88 18.21 -14.66 7.36
C ILE A 88 16.81 -15.27 7.32
N VAL A 89 16.68 -16.49 7.85
CA VAL A 89 15.39 -17.16 7.99
C VAL A 89 14.79 -16.77 9.33
N VAL A 90 13.54 -16.29 9.29
CA VAL A 90 12.79 -15.85 10.46
C VAL A 90 11.52 -16.67 10.63
N ASP A 91 10.81 -16.49 11.76
CA ASP A 91 9.58 -17.21 12.09
C ASP A 91 8.47 -16.92 11.06
N GLU A 92 7.68 -17.95 10.73
CA GLU A 92 6.56 -17.85 9.79
C GLU A 92 5.53 -16.80 10.22
N GLU A 93 5.35 -16.59 11.51
CA GLU A 93 4.46 -15.53 12.05
C GLU A 93 4.75 -14.15 11.46
N LEU A 94 5.99 -13.88 11.03
CA LEU A 94 6.39 -12.58 10.45
C LEU A 94 6.02 -12.42 8.98
N TYR A 95 5.43 -13.44 8.35
CA TYR A 95 5.10 -13.41 6.92
C TYR A 95 4.21 -12.22 6.52
N HIS A 96 3.22 -11.88 7.35
CA HIS A 96 2.31 -10.77 7.07
C HIS A 96 2.79 -9.40 7.60
N TYR A 97 3.84 -9.37 8.44
CA TYR A 97 4.41 -8.13 8.98
C TYR A 97 5.48 -7.49 8.09
N PHE A 98 5.63 -7.94 6.84
CA PHE A 98 6.65 -7.46 5.90
C PHE A 98 6.58 -5.95 5.66
N LEU A 99 5.39 -5.31 5.78
CA LEU A 99 5.21 -3.87 5.61
C LEU A 99 6.00 -3.06 6.64
N GLU A 100 6.16 -3.58 7.85
CA GLU A 100 6.92 -2.93 8.92
C GLU A 100 8.43 -3.02 8.70
N LEU A 101 8.90 -4.02 7.96
CA LEU A 101 10.33 -4.23 7.67
C LEU A 101 10.85 -3.33 6.52
N ASN A 102 9.96 -2.85 5.64
CA ASN A 102 10.32 -2.04 4.48
C ASN A 102 10.51 -0.54 4.83
N THR A 103 11.42 -0.22 5.75
CA THR A 103 11.61 1.15 6.28
C THR A 103 12.62 2.02 5.50
N GLU A 104 13.48 1.45 4.66
CA GLU A 104 14.58 2.17 3.99
C GLU A 104 14.11 3.25 2.99
N LYS A 105 12.98 3.02 2.32
CA LYS A 105 12.31 4.03 1.51
C LYS A 105 10.82 3.93 1.78
N PRO A 106 10.23 4.87 2.53
CA PRO A 106 8.81 4.81 2.83
C PRO A 106 8.02 4.77 1.51
N PRO A 107 7.16 3.75 1.33
CA PRO A 107 6.33 3.65 0.14
C PRO A 107 5.39 4.86 0.08
N ASN A 108 5.12 5.33 -1.14
CA ASN A 108 4.10 6.37 -1.33
C ASN A 108 2.68 5.80 -1.11
N VAL A 109 1.69 6.68 -1.02
CA VAL A 109 0.28 6.29 -0.75
C VAL A 109 -0.23 5.22 -1.72
N LYS A 110 0.10 5.35 -3.00
CA LYS A 110 -0.31 4.37 -4.02
C LYS A 110 0.32 3.00 -3.80
N GLU A 111 1.60 2.95 -3.48
CA GLU A 111 2.32 1.71 -3.17
C GLU A 111 1.76 1.04 -1.91
N LYS A 112 1.54 1.82 -0.83
CA LYS A 112 0.90 1.33 0.42
C LYS A 112 -0.48 0.74 0.16
N SER A 113 -1.30 1.44 -0.64
CA SER A 113 -2.65 1.00 -0.97
C SER A 113 -2.66 -0.30 -1.79
N LYS A 114 -1.80 -0.42 -2.81
CA LYS A 114 -1.68 -1.65 -3.59
C LYS A 114 -1.22 -2.83 -2.72
N GLN A 115 -0.25 -2.62 -1.84
CA GLN A 115 0.21 -3.64 -0.91
C GLN A 115 -0.91 -4.06 0.06
N ALA A 116 -1.64 -3.08 0.61
CA ALA A 116 -2.76 -3.34 1.52
C ALA A 116 -3.85 -4.18 0.82
N TYR A 117 -4.23 -3.85 -0.43
CA TYR A 117 -5.18 -4.67 -1.19
C TYR A 117 -4.70 -6.11 -1.37
N ARG A 118 -3.45 -6.29 -1.81
CA ARG A 118 -2.90 -7.63 -2.08
C ARG A 118 -2.84 -8.48 -0.82
N LEU A 119 -2.35 -7.90 0.29
CA LEU A 119 -2.33 -8.58 1.59
C LEU A 119 -3.75 -8.89 2.07
N TYR A 120 -4.68 -7.94 1.94
CA TYR A 120 -6.08 -8.15 2.32
C TYR A 120 -6.72 -9.33 1.57
N MET A 121 -6.49 -9.40 0.26
CA MET A 121 -7.02 -10.49 -0.58
C MET A 121 -6.35 -11.83 -0.27
N GLU A 122 -5.12 -11.84 0.20
CA GLU A 122 -4.44 -13.06 0.67
C GLU A 122 -5.05 -13.55 1.98
N LEU A 123 -5.19 -12.67 2.98
CA LEU A 123 -5.83 -12.99 4.25
C LEU A 123 -7.28 -13.46 4.07
N PHE A 124 -8.02 -12.84 3.16
CA PHE A 124 -9.36 -13.29 2.79
C PHE A 124 -9.38 -14.72 2.24
N LYS A 125 -8.43 -15.08 1.38
CA LYS A 125 -8.33 -16.44 0.83
C LYS A 125 -7.92 -17.47 1.88
N GLU A 126 -7.11 -17.09 2.86
CA GLU A 126 -6.67 -17.96 3.95
C GLU A 126 -7.78 -18.25 4.95
N ASN A 127 -8.54 -17.22 5.34
CA ASN A 127 -9.63 -17.35 6.32
C ASN A 127 -10.68 -16.25 6.15
N ASP A 128 -11.71 -16.50 5.37
CA ASP A 128 -12.82 -15.57 5.11
C ASP A 128 -13.78 -15.38 6.30
N SER A 129 -13.65 -16.23 7.31
CA SER A 129 -14.47 -16.20 8.54
C SER A 129 -13.82 -15.38 9.66
N GLN A 130 -12.69 -14.72 9.42
CA GLN A 130 -12.06 -13.79 10.35
C GLN A 130 -12.72 -12.42 10.30
N LEU A 131 -12.82 -11.72 11.43
CA LEU A 131 -13.30 -10.34 11.46
C LEU A 131 -12.22 -9.40 10.89
N GLU A 132 -12.64 -8.42 10.08
CA GLU A 132 -11.69 -7.45 9.54
C GLU A 132 -11.03 -6.60 10.63
N GLU A 133 -11.76 -6.24 11.71
CA GLU A 133 -11.18 -5.47 12.82
C GLU A 133 -10.05 -6.21 13.54
N ASP A 134 -9.97 -7.55 13.46
CA ASP A 134 -8.87 -8.33 14.02
C ASP A 134 -7.58 -8.25 13.18
N LEU A 135 -7.66 -7.67 11.99
CA LEU A 135 -6.53 -7.47 11.09
C LEU A 135 -5.77 -6.16 11.32
N ILE A 136 -6.13 -5.38 12.34
CA ILE A 136 -5.54 -4.05 12.60
C ILE A 136 -4.01 -4.08 12.69
N ASP A 137 -3.43 -5.17 13.18
CA ASP A 137 -1.99 -5.32 13.34
C ASP A 137 -1.25 -5.56 12.02
N TYR A 138 -1.96 -5.92 10.94
CA TYR A 138 -1.37 -6.15 9.61
C TYR A 138 -1.40 -4.90 8.72
N PHE A 139 -2.22 -3.91 9.05
CA PHE A 139 -2.42 -2.72 8.22
C PHE A 139 -2.11 -1.44 8.98
N GLU A 140 -1.27 -0.59 8.39
CA GLU A 140 -0.95 0.73 8.98
C GLU A 140 -2.23 1.56 9.20
N LYS A 141 -3.15 1.53 8.22
CA LYS A 141 -4.38 2.31 8.23
C LYS A 141 -5.47 1.67 7.36
N PRO A 142 -6.76 1.73 7.76
CA PRO A 142 -7.85 1.13 7.01
C PRO A 142 -8.10 1.77 5.64
N GLU A 143 -7.85 3.08 5.49
CA GLU A 143 -8.04 3.78 4.22
C GLU A 143 -7.17 3.22 3.09
N TYR A 144 -6.00 2.64 3.39
CA TYR A 144 -5.16 2.04 2.35
C TYR A 144 -5.80 0.78 1.75
N ILE A 145 -6.65 0.08 2.50
CA ILE A 145 -7.43 -1.06 1.97
C ILE A 145 -8.40 -0.54 0.91
N THR A 146 -9.27 0.42 1.24
CA THR A 146 -10.27 0.98 0.30
C THR A 146 -9.61 1.65 -0.91
N LEU A 147 -8.55 2.46 -0.70
CA LEU A 147 -7.77 3.05 -1.80
C LEU A 147 -7.14 1.97 -2.69
N GLY A 148 -6.71 0.85 -2.10
CA GLY A 148 -6.16 -0.29 -2.81
C GLY A 148 -7.20 -0.98 -3.70
N PHE A 149 -8.40 -1.24 -3.20
CA PHE A 149 -9.53 -1.72 -4.00
C PHE A 149 -9.86 -0.77 -5.15
N THR A 150 -9.83 0.55 -4.92
CA THR A 150 -10.08 1.53 -5.97
C THR A 150 -9.04 1.45 -7.08
N ILE A 151 -7.75 1.30 -6.74
CA ILE A 151 -6.65 1.20 -7.72
C ILE A 151 -6.71 -0.12 -8.48
N GLU A 152 -6.86 -1.25 -7.78
CA GLU A 152 -6.66 -2.57 -8.39
C GLU A 152 -7.93 -3.06 -9.13
N GLU A 153 -9.14 -2.65 -8.71
CA GLU A 153 -10.38 -3.14 -9.31
C GLU A 153 -11.09 -2.11 -10.23
N PHE A 154 -10.85 -0.81 -10.06
CA PHE A 154 -11.59 0.22 -10.80
C PHE A 154 -10.70 1.12 -11.67
N GLU A 155 -9.63 1.71 -11.11
CA GLU A 155 -8.85 2.73 -11.82
C GLU A 155 -7.35 2.61 -11.51
N PRO A 156 -6.56 1.89 -12.31
CA PRO A 156 -5.12 1.71 -12.09
C PRO A 156 -4.31 3.01 -12.06
N LYS A 157 -4.84 4.08 -12.66
CA LYS A 157 -4.23 5.42 -12.67
C LYS A 157 -4.75 6.33 -11.55
N PHE A 158 -5.58 5.81 -10.65
CA PHE A 158 -6.13 6.55 -9.52
C PHE A 158 -5.03 7.21 -8.69
N SER A 159 -5.19 8.51 -8.42
CA SER A 159 -4.23 9.29 -7.63
C SER A 159 -4.58 9.25 -6.15
N ALA A 160 -4.33 8.11 -5.49
CA ALA A 160 -4.71 7.85 -4.10
C ALA A 160 -4.29 8.95 -3.12
N SER A 161 -3.14 9.61 -3.34
CA SER A 161 -2.65 10.70 -2.49
C SER A 161 -3.58 11.92 -2.43
N PHE A 162 -4.40 12.17 -3.47
CA PHE A 162 -5.36 13.25 -3.44
C PHE A 162 -6.54 12.99 -2.50
N TYR A 163 -6.84 11.71 -2.26
CA TYR A 163 -7.99 11.25 -1.49
C TYR A 163 -7.63 10.80 -0.07
N GLU A 164 -6.36 10.46 0.21
CA GLU A 164 -5.91 9.93 1.49
C GLU A 164 -6.40 10.79 2.68
N GLY A 165 -6.19 12.11 2.60
CA GLY A 165 -6.55 13.02 3.68
C GLY A 165 -8.06 13.14 3.95
N PHE A 166 -8.91 12.82 2.97
CA PHE A 166 -10.36 12.74 3.12
C PHE A 166 -10.77 11.36 3.61
N VAL A 167 -10.33 10.30 2.92
CA VAL A 167 -10.71 8.91 3.22
C VAL A 167 -10.29 8.51 4.62
N SER A 168 -9.12 8.96 5.11
CA SER A 168 -8.66 8.71 6.49
C SER A 168 -9.59 9.22 7.59
N LYS A 169 -10.51 10.15 7.26
CA LYS A 169 -11.46 10.71 8.23
C LYS A 169 -12.79 9.99 8.26
N ILE A 170 -13.10 9.19 7.23
CA ILE A 170 -14.39 8.50 7.08
C ILE A 170 -14.26 6.99 7.03
N ASP A 171 -13.08 6.47 6.73
CA ASP A 171 -12.85 5.03 6.66
C ASP A 171 -12.34 4.46 7.99
N LYS A 172 -12.80 3.27 8.31
CA LYS A 172 -12.46 2.53 9.53
C LYS A 172 -12.39 1.05 9.21
N PHE A 173 -11.73 0.27 10.07
CA PHE A 173 -11.86 -1.18 10.05
C PHE A 173 -13.32 -1.59 10.24
N LEU A 174 -13.75 -2.57 9.45
CA LEU A 174 -15.13 -3.03 9.45
C LEU A 174 -15.35 -4.08 10.54
N ARG A 175 -16.50 -4.00 11.20
CA ARG A 175 -16.96 -5.04 12.12
C ARG A 175 -17.75 -6.12 11.36
N LEU A 176 -17.13 -6.65 10.32
CA LEU A 176 -17.69 -7.65 9.43
C LEU A 176 -16.68 -8.77 9.25
N TYR A 177 -17.17 -9.98 9.05
CA TYR A 177 -16.33 -11.08 8.57
C TYR A 177 -15.79 -10.77 7.18
N LEU A 178 -14.58 -11.23 6.85
CA LEU A 178 -13.94 -10.94 5.57
C LEU A 178 -14.80 -11.35 4.36
N SER A 179 -15.59 -12.44 4.49
CA SER A 179 -16.58 -12.86 3.47
C SER A 179 -17.58 -11.76 3.09
N SER A 180 -17.94 -10.86 4.01
CA SER A 180 -18.82 -9.71 3.77
C SER A 180 -18.05 -8.40 3.63
N ALA A 181 -16.93 -8.26 4.34
CA ALA A 181 -16.11 -7.07 4.35
C ALA A 181 -15.48 -6.78 2.98
N VAL A 182 -15.08 -7.81 2.23
CA VAL A 182 -14.56 -7.68 0.85
C VAL A 182 -15.56 -6.96 -0.04
N GLU A 183 -16.84 -7.33 0.01
CA GLU A 183 -17.88 -6.69 -0.81
C GLU A 183 -18.13 -5.25 -0.36
N GLU A 184 -18.17 -4.99 0.94
CA GLU A 184 -18.28 -3.63 1.46
C GLU A 184 -17.08 -2.77 1.05
N ARG A 185 -15.84 -3.29 1.09
CA ARG A 185 -14.63 -2.60 0.61
C ARG A 185 -14.73 -2.28 -0.88
N ARG A 186 -15.25 -3.20 -1.68
CA ARG A 186 -15.51 -3.00 -3.11
C ARG A 186 -16.55 -1.91 -3.35
N ASN A 187 -17.64 -1.90 -2.58
CA ASN A 187 -18.68 -0.87 -2.67
C ASN A 187 -18.14 0.52 -2.31
N ARG A 188 -17.31 0.64 -1.26
CA ARG A 188 -16.61 1.89 -0.90
C ARG A 188 -15.66 2.35 -2.00
N ALA A 189 -14.89 1.43 -2.56
CA ALA A 189 -13.98 1.72 -3.67
C ALA A 189 -14.72 2.21 -4.90
N LYS A 190 -15.88 1.64 -5.23
CA LYS A 190 -16.76 2.08 -6.31
C LYS A 190 -17.27 3.51 -6.08
N ALA A 191 -17.76 3.81 -4.88
CA ALA A 191 -18.22 5.15 -4.54
C ALA A 191 -17.09 6.20 -4.65
N LEU A 192 -15.86 5.82 -4.27
CA LEU A 192 -14.68 6.66 -4.42
C LEU A 192 -14.26 6.83 -5.89
N PHE A 193 -14.39 5.78 -6.71
CA PHE A 193 -14.18 5.84 -8.16
C PHE A 193 -15.18 6.80 -8.83
N GLU A 194 -16.46 6.75 -8.44
CA GLU A 194 -17.49 7.67 -8.95
C GLU A 194 -17.17 9.14 -8.59
N LEU A 195 -16.72 9.39 -7.35
CA LEU A 195 -16.24 10.72 -6.96
C LEU A 195 -15.04 11.16 -7.82
N ASN A 196 -14.10 10.25 -8.09
CA ASN A 196 -12.95 10.55 -8.96
C ASN A 196 -13.38 10.87 -10.41
N SER A 197 -14.40 10.20 -10.92
CA SER A 197 -14.96 10.50 -12.25
C SER A 197 -15.50 11.92 -12.32
N LEU A 198 -16.27 12.34 -11.30
CA LEU A 198 -16.78 13.70 -11.19
C LEU A 198 -15.64 14.74 -11.08
N VAL A 199 -14.58 14.45 -10.34
CA VAL A 199 -13.39 15.32 -10.26
C VAL A 199 -12.72 15.45 -11.62
N ASN A 200 -12.62 14.38 -12.39
CA ASN A 200 -12.06 14.40 -13.73
C ASN A 200 -12.93 15.23 -14.71
N GLU A 201 -14.25 15.12 -14.60
CA GLU A 201 -15.20 15.93 -15.37
C GLU A 201 -15.03 17.42 -15.05
N LYS A 202 -15.01 17.79 -13.77
CA LYS A 202 -14.78 19.18 -13.33
C LYS A 202 -13.41 19.72 -13.75
N TYR A 203 -12.37 18.90 -13.66
CA TYR A 203 -11.04 19.26 -14.13
C TYR A 203 -11.04 19.59 -15.64
N ALA A 204 -11.72 18.78 -16.44
CA ALA A 204 -11.87 19.02 -17.88
C ALA A 204 -12.75 20.24 -18.17
N GLU A 205 -13.85 20.44 -17.44
CA GLU A 205 -14.74 21.61 -17.55
C GLU A 205 -13.98 22.93 -17.31
N PHE A 206 -13.08 22.94 -16.31
CA PHE A 206 -12.28 24.12 -15.99
C PHE A 206 -11.13 24.39 -16.99
N GLY A 207 -10.86 23.46 -17.92
CA GLY A 207 -9.85 23.61 -18.96
C GLY A 207 -8.41 23.66 -18.44
N TRP A 208 -8.15 23.07 -17.26
CA TRP A 208 -6.81 23.04 -16.67
C TRP A 208 -5.93 21.96 -17.29
N ASP A 209 -4.64 22.22 -17.36
CA ASP A 209 -3.59 21.31 -17.88
C ASP A 209 -2.70 20.72 -16.79
N ASN A 210 -2.69 21.30 -15.57
CA ASN A 210 -1.92 20.79 -14.44
C ASN A 210 -2.72 19.74 -13.65
N ALA A 211 -2.32 18.48 -13.76
CA ALA A 211 -2.97 17.36 -13.08
C ALA A 211 -3.05 17.48 -11.55
N LEU A 212 -2.18 18.28 -10.91
CA LEU A 212 -2.23 18.53 -9.45
C LEU A 212 -3.51 19.26 -9.05
N MET A 213 -4.12 20.00 -9.96
CA MET A 213 -5.39 20.70 -9.71
C MET A 213 -6.55 19.76 -9.40
N LYS A 214 -6.49 18.48 -9.80
CA LYS A 214 -7.46 17.46 -9.37
C LYS A 214 -7.45 17.27 -7.85
N GLY A 215 -6.28 17.29 -7.24
CA GLY A 215 -6.15 17.27 -5.78
C GLY A 215 -6.75 18.51 -5.10
N GLU A 216 -6.62 19.68 -5.73
CA GLU A 216 -7.23 20.93 -5.25
C GLU A 216 -8.75 20.89 -5.36
N ILE A 217 -9.33 20.30 -6.42
CA ILE A 217 -10.78 20.11 -6.54
C ILE A 217 -11.30 19.30 -5.36
N ILE A 218 -10.70 18.15 -5.05
CA ILE A 218 -11.08 17.33 -3.88
C ILE A 218 -10.93 18.13 -2.59
N ARG A 219 -9.80 18.79 -2.38
CA ARG A 219 -9.57 19.59 -1.19
C ARG A 219 -10.64 20.67 -1.00
N LYS A 220 -10.99 21.39 -2.06
CA LYS A 220 -12.04 22.44 -2.04
C LYS A 220 -13.42 21.85 -1.83
N ALA A 221 -13.76 20.73 -2.47
CA ALA A 221 -15.04 20.04 -2.27
C ALA A 221 -15.21 19.60 -0.80
N VAL A 222 -14.17 19.00 -0.20
CA VAL A 222 -14.19 18.64 1.23
C VAL A 222 -14.32 19.88 2.13
N GLN A 223 -13.61 20.96 1.81
CA GLN A 223 -13.73 22.23 2.56
C GLN A 223 -15.12 22.84 2.45
N LYS A 224 -15.75 22.78 1.27
CA LYS A 224 -17.11 23.28 1.05
C LYS A 224 -18.16 22.47 1.80
N ALA A 225 -17.97 21.14 1.87
CA ALA A 225 -18.87 20.22 2.56
C ALA A 225 -18.73 20.29 4.09
N TYR A 226 -17.51 20.47 4.62
CA TYR A 226 -17.20 20.29 6.05
C TYR A 226 -16.44 21.43 6.72
N GLY A 227 -16.07 22.46 5.97
CA GLY A 227 -15.29 23.59 6.48
C GLY A 227 -13.78 23.44 6.33
N MET A 228 -13.06 24.56 6.52
CA MET A 228 -11.64 24.69 6.16
C MET A 228 -10.66 23.78 6.90
N ARG A 229 -10.95 23.38 8.14
CA ARG A 229 -10.02 22.63 9.02
C ARG A 229 -10.71 21.48 9.73
N VAL A 230 -11.54 20.73 8.98
CA VAL A 230 -12.22 19.58 9.55
C VAL A 230 -11.20 18.52 10.01
N ARG A 231 -11.22 18.19 11.31
CA ARG A 231 -10.39 17.13 11.88
C ARG A 231 -11.11 15.79 11.89
N VAL A 232 -12.43 15.82 12.13
CA VAL A 232 -13.29 14.64 12.22
C VAL A 232 -14.53 14.89 11.36
N ILE A 233 -14.88 13.93 10.54
CA ILE A 233 -16.13 13.90 9.79
C ILE A 233 -17.08 12.96 10.54
N PRO A 234 -18.25 13.46 11.02
CA PRO A 234 -19.17 12.66 11.83
C PRO A 234 -20.04 11.70 11.01
N ASP A 235 -20.12 11.94 9.69
CA ASP A 235 -20.94 11.15 8.79
C ASP A 235 -20.33 9.76 8.54
N ASP A 236 -21.20 8.81 8.19
CA ASP A 236 -20.74 7.53 7.63
C ASP A 236 -20.08 7.70 6.26
N PHE A 237 -19.41 6.64 5.80
CA PHE A 237 -18.63 6.67 4.57
C PHE A 237 -19.43 7.17 3.36
N TYR A 238 -20.62 6.62 3.12
CA TYR A 238 -21.41 6.94 1.93
C TYR A 238 -22.03 8.32 2.00
N THR A 239 -22.56 8.70 3.16
CA THR A 239 -23.08 10.05 3.39
C THR A 239 -21.98 11.10 3.17
N ALA A 240 -20.76 10.83 3.62
CA ALA A 240 -19.64 11.73 3.41
C ALA A 240 -19.24 11.85 1.93
N ILE A 241 -19.20 10.74 1.19
CA ILE A 241 -18.94 10.75 -0.25
C ILE A 241 -20.00 11.59 -1.00
N GLU A 242 -21.30 11.37 -0.72
CA GLU A 242 -22.37 12.09 -1.40
C GLU A 242 -22.34 13.59 -1.11
N LYS A 243 -22.05 14.02 0.12
CA LYS A 243 -21.86 15.43 0.46
C LYS A 243 -20.69 16.06 -0.32
N VAL A 244 -19.57 15.32 -0.43
CA VAL A 244 -18.42 15.83 -1.18
C VAL A 244 -18.68 15.82 -2.68
N LYS A 245 -19.44 14.86 -3.25
CA LYS A 245 -19.89 14.88 -4.64
C LYS A 245 -20.74 16.12 -4.91
N SER A 246 -21.77 16.38 -4.09
CA SER A 246 -22.65 17.56 -4.24
C SER A 246 -21.86 18.88 -4.12
N ALA A 247 -20.89 18.93 -3.20
CA ALA A 247 -20.02 20.09 -3.09
C ALA A 247 -19.12 20.24 -4.34
N CYS A 248 -18.58 19.15 -4.88
CA CYS A 248 -17.76 19.14 -6.09
C CYS A 248 -18.54 19.64 -7.31
N GLU A 249 -19.79 19.18 -7.51
CA GLU A 249 -20.67 19.64 -8.58
C GLU A 249 -20.88 21.16 -8.56
N SER A 250 -20.96 21.73 -7.38
CA SER A 250 -21.20 23.16 -7.16
C SER A 250 -19.93 24.03 -7.20
N LEU A 251 -18.75 23.46 -7.49
CA LEU A 251 -17.51 24.22 -7.65
C LEU A 251 -17.46 24.94 -9.01
N SER A 252 -16.89 26.12 -8.99
CA SER A 252 -16.58 26.94 -10.17
C SER A 252 -15.10 27.36 -10.16
N PRO A 253 -14.52 27.82 -11.28
CA PRO A 253 -13.13 28.31 -11.31
C PRO A 253 -12.86 29.41 -10.29
N GLU A 254 -13.86 30.28 -10.02
CA GLU A 254 -13.78 31.41 -9.08
C GLU A 254 -13.48 30.94 -7.63
N ASP A 255 -13.90 29.73 -7.26
CA ASP A 255 -13.59 29.13 -5.93
C ASP A 255 -12.08 28.95 -5.70
N PHE A 256 -11.26 29.00 -6.74
CA PHE A 256 -9.82 28.77 -6.70
C PHE A 256 -9.00 30.06 -6.84
N GLU A 257 -9.57 31.17 -7.33
CA GLU A 257 -8.87 32.46 -7.55
C GLU A 257 -8.43 33.09 -6.21
N ASN A 258 -9.20 32.90 -5.13
CA ASN A 258 -8.91 33.47 -3.81
C ASN A 258 -7.82 32.75 -3.02
N GLY A 259 -7.15 31.75 -3.59
CA GLY A 259 -6.05 31.00 -2.97
C GLY A 259 -4.67 31.23 -3.60
N LEU A 260 -4.58 31.99 -4.69
CA LEU A 260 -3.34 32.29 -5.41
C LEU A 260 -2.68 33.61 -5.01
N SER A 261 -3.30 34.39 -4.13
CA SER A 261 -2.66 35.55 -3.52
C SER A 261 -1.93 35.11 -2.24
N LEU A 262 -0.77 34.50 -2.41
CA LEU A 262 0.25 34.41 -1.39
C LEU A 262 1.41 35.29 -1.85
N GLU A 263 1.54 36.43 -1.17
CA GLU A 263 2.76 37.19 -1.05
C GLU A 263 3.93 36.31 -0.57
#